data_87062d06136afca4ea6699499825a19d
#
_entry.id   87062d06136afca4ea6699499825a19d
#
_cell.length_a   1.000
_cell.length_b   1.000
_cell.length_c   1.000
_cell.angle_alpha   90.00
_cell.angle_beta   90.00
_cell.angle_gamma   90.00
#
_symmetry.space_group_name_H-M   'P 1'
#
loop_
_entity.id
_entity.type
_entity.pdbx_description
1 polymer ?
#
loop_
_entity_poly.entity_id
_entity_poly.type
_entity_poly.pdbx_seq_one_letter_code
_entity_poly.pdbx_strand_id
1 'polypeptide(L)'
;FTTFAGFEWTSNPQKRNLHRVVVFRDTKHLPDMVLSALESEDPETLWKWMDELRARGSTLLAIPHNGNASDGRMFETVKFDGKPIDAAYNRTRAANEPLYEITQIKGTSETHPDLSPNDEFAGFEQWDYTLSADYERPRLRRGSFARQALLEGLSQESAGNGNPFKYGFIGDTDTHNAAASNEEYNYTGKFAFENDASHRLKGMEGQPAGQIRQVQEFSSGGLAGVWAEENTRGSIFDAMQRRETFGTS
;
A
#
# COMPACT_ATOMS: atom_id res chain seq x y z
N PHE A 1 5.55 6.20 23.03
CA PHE A 1 5.30 5.52 21.74
C PHE A 1 3.87 5.02 21.71
N THR A 2 3.16 5.33 20.62
CA THR A 2 1.84 4.75 20.32
C THR A 2 2.02 3.80 19.14
N THR A 3 1.66 2.53 19.33
CA THR A 3 1.80 1.47 18.31
C THR A 3 0.48 0.77 18.08
N PHE A 4 0.33 0.13 16.93
CA PHE A 4 -0.83 -0.67 16.58
C PHE A 4 -0.43 -2.14 16.44
N ALA A 5 -1.33 -3.05 16.81
CA ALA A 5 -1.25 -4.42 16.34
C ALA A 5 -1.64 -4.44 14.86
N GLY A 6 -0.92 -5.21 14.05
CA GLY A 6 -1.17 -5.29 12.62
C GLY A 6 -0.30 -6.35 11.97
N PHE A 7 -0.56 -6.58 10.70
CA PHE A 7 0.23 -7.45 9.84
C PHE A 7 0.12 -7.01 8.39
N GLU A 8 1.04 -7.44 7.57
CA GLU A 8 0.96 -7.26 6.13
C GLU A 8 0.42 -8.51 5.45
N TRP A 9 -0.69 -8.37 4.73
CA TRP A 9 -1.22 -9.38 3.83
C TRP A 9 -0.58 -9.21 2.46
N THR A 10 0.36 -10.11 2.11
CA THR A 10 1.32 -9.97 1.01
C THR A 10 0.86 -10.69 -0.26
N SER A 11 -0.34 -10.41 -0.74
CA SER A 11 -0.83 -10.96 -2.01
C SER A 11 -0.01 -10.43 -3.20
N ASN A 12 0.46 -11.35 -4.03
CA ASN A 12 1.32 -11.02 -5.16
C ASN A 12 1.02 -11.90 -6.40
N PRO A 13 -0.25 -11.91 -6.89
CA PRO A 13 -0.68 -12.77 -7.96
C PRO A 13 0.12 -12.49 -9.23
N GLN A 14 0.77 -13.53 -9.77
CA GLN A 14 1.62 -13.42 -10.95
C GLN A 14 2.71 -12.31 -10.80
N LYS A 15 3.26 -12.14 -9.60
CA LYS A 15 4.27 -11.12 -9.29
C LYS A 15 3.77 -9.66 -9.34
N ARG A 16 2.46 -9.44 -9.24
CA ARG A 16 1.79 -8.12 -9.23
C ARG A 16 1.37 -7.78 -7.81
N ASN A 17 1.85 -6.68 -7.31
CA ASN A 17 1.61 -6.28 -5.93
C ASN A 17 0.14 -5.99 -5.64
N LEU A 18 -0.42 -6.70 -4.67
CA LEU A 18 -1.73 -6.42 -4.07
C LEU A 18 -1.65 -6.40 -2.54
N HIS A 19 -0.50 -6.00 -1.99
CA HIS A 19 -0.26 -5.98 -0.54
C HIS A 19 -1.18 -5.00 0.20
N ARG A 20 -1.56 -5.36 1.43
CA ARG A 20 -2.30 -4.53 2.37
C ARG A 20 -1.71 -4.66 3.77
N VAL A 21 -1.46 -3.53 4.41
CA VAL A 21 -1.23 -3.51 5.86
C VAL A 21 -2.59 -3.52 6.55
N VAL A 22 -2.84 -4.51 7.39
CA VAL A 22 -4.05 -4.59 8.23
C VAL A 22 -3.71 -4.10 9.62
N VAL A 23 -4.45 -3.08 10.09
CA VAL A 23 -4.21 -2.41 11.37
C VAL A 23 -5.43 -2.60 12.27
N PHE A 24 -5.21 -3.01 13.52
CA PHE A 24 -6.25 -3.15 14.53
C PHE A 24 -6.27 -1.92 15.46
N ARG A 25 -7.47 -1.43 15.75
CA ARG A 25 -7.67 -0.29 16.66
C ARG A 25 -7.16 -0.54 18.07
N ASP A 26 -7.35 -1.76 18.54
CA ASP A 26 -6.89 -2.20 19.87
C ASP A 26 -6.59 -3.71 19.87
N THR A 27 -6.21 -4.25 21.01
CA THR A 27 -5.80 -5.65 21.15
C THR A 27 -6.85 -6.55 21.83
N LYS A 28 -8.09 -6.07 22.02
CA LYS A 28 -9.10 -6.79 22.79
C LYS A 28 -9.65 -8.02 22.06
N HIS A 29 -9.76 -7.93 20.75
CA HIS A 29 -10.35 -8.98 19.90
C HIS A 29 -9.47 -9.31 18.72
N LEU A 30 -8.18 -9.53 18.99
CA LEU A 30 -7.27 -10.02 17.96
C LEU A 30 -7.61 -11.46 17.60
N PRO A 31 -7.49 -11.83 16.31
CA PRO A 31 -7.65 -13.22 15.91
C PRO A 31 -6.47 -14.07 16.40
N ASP A 32 -6.72 -15.35 16.68
CA ASP A 32 -5.65 -16.30 16.99
C ASP A 32 -4.72 -16.56 15.80
N MET A 33 -5.28 -16.47 14.59
CA MET A 33 -4.55 -16.58 13.32
C MET A 33 -5.01 -15.50 12.34
N VAL A 34 -4.06 -14.92 11.61
CA VAL A 34 -4.34 -13.98 10.53
C VAL A 34 -4.54 -14.71 9.21
N LEU A 35 -5.36 -14.14 8.32
CA LEU A 35 -5.49 -14.66 6.96
C LEU A 35 -4.16 -14.45 6.21
N SER A 36 -3.61 -15.53 5.67
CA SER A 36 -2.40 -15.49 4.85
C SER A 36 -2.74 -15.36 3.37
N ALA A 37 -1.92 -14.62 2.61
CA ALA A 37 -2.00 -14.62 1.15
C ALA A 37 -1.69 -15.99 0.52
N LEU A 38 -1.08 -16.92 1.27
CA LEU A 38 -0.94 -18.33 0.86
C LEU A 38 -2.26 -19.09 0.85
N GLU A 39 -3.26 -18.62 1.61
CA GLU A 39 -4.60 -19.22 1.64
C GLU A 39 -5.48 -18.63 0.54
N SER A 40 -5.33 -17.33 0.27
CA SER A 40 -6.02 -16.63 -0.83
C SER A 40 -5.26 -15.36 -1.20
N GLU A 41 -5.06 -15.13 -2.49
CA GLU A 41 -4.52 -13.89 -3.05
C GLU A 41 -5.62 -12.88 -3.41
N ASP A 42 -6.91 -13.24 -3.25
CA ASP A 42 -8.07 -12.40 -3.59
C ASP A 42 -8.37 -11.40 -2.47
N PRO A 43 -8.32 -10.08 -2.74
CA PRO A 43 -8.67 -9.05 -1.77
C PRO A 43 -10.11 -9.15 -1.21
N GLU A 44 -11.06 -9.67 -1.99
CA GLU A 44 -12.43 -9.87 -1.51
C GLU A 44 -12.49 -10.91 -0.37
N THR A 45 -11.59 -11.92 -0.41
CA THR A 45 -11.45 -12.89 0.69
C THR A 45 -10.89 -12.21 1.95
N LEU A 46 -9.91 -11.31 1.80
CA LEU A 46 -9.40 -10.52 2.94
C LEU A 46 -10.49 -9.65 3.55
N TRP A 47 -11.25 -8.92 2.73
CA TRP A 47 -12.33 -8.06 3.25
C TRP A 47 -13.43 -8.85 3.93
N LYS A 48 -13.80 -10.02 3.41
CA LYS A 48 -14.76 -10.92 4.04
C LYS A 48 -14.26 -11.38 5.42
N TRP A 49 -13.01 -11.80 5.51
CA TRP A 49 -12.38 -12.17 6.79
C TRP A 49 -12.38 -10.98 7.77
N MET A 50 -12.08 -9.77 7.31
CA MET A 50 -12.13 -8.57 8.14
C MET A 50 -13.56 -8.28 8.65
N ASP A 51 -14.58 -8.46 7.80
CA ASP A 51 -15.99 -8.28 8.17
C ASP A 51 -16.43 -9.34 9.21
N GLU A 52 -15.97 -10.58 9.09
CA GLU A 52 -16.19 -11.63 10.09
C GLU A 52 -15.55 -11.30 11.44
N LEU A 53 -14.36 -10.70 11.45
CA LEU A 53 -13.72 -10.21 12.68
C LEU A 53 -14.51 -9.04 13.30
N ARG A 54 -14.99 -8.10 12.47
CA ARG A 54 -15.87 -7.01 12.97
C ARG A 54 -17.13 -7.55 13.64
N ALA A 55 -17.74 -8.57 13.07
CA ALA A 55 -18.89 -9.24 13.67
C ALA A 55 -18.59 -9.88 15.04
N ARG A 56 -17.30 -10.18 15.32
CA ARG A 56 -16.81 -10.69 16.62
C ARG A 56 -16.31 -9.59 17.56
N GLY A 57 -16.41 -8.31 17.15
CA GLY A 57 -16.06 -7.16 17.99
C GLY A 57 -14.69 -6.53 17.70
N SER A 58 -13.93 -7.02 16.72
CA SER A 58 -12.70 -6.36 16.27
C SER A 58 -13.02 -5.05 15.56
N THR A 59 -12.11 -4.08 15.64
CA THR A 59 -12.12 -2.88 14.83
C THR A 59 -10.80 -2.79 14.08
N LEU A 60 -10.86 -2.77 12.75
CA LEU A 60 -9.67 -2.86 11.91
C LEU A 60 -9.91 -2.20 10.55
N LEU A 61 -8.83 -1.82 9.90
CA LEU A 61 -8.82 -1.31 8.52
C LEU A 61 -7.65 -1.92 7.75
N ALA A 62 -7.71 -1.86 6.43
CA ALA A 62 -6.62 -2.25 5.55
C ALA A 62 -6.11 -1.05 4.75
N ILE A 63 -4.80 -1.01 4.49
CA ILE A 63 -4.12 0.04 3.74
C ILE A 63 -3.38 -0.61 2.58
N PRO A 64 -3.93 -0.55 1.36
CA PRO A 64 -3.19 -0.98 0.18
C PRO A 64 -2.03 -0.05 -0.11
N HIS A 65 -0.96 -0.63 -0.68
CA HIS A 65 0.27 0.08 -1.00
C HIS A 65 0.96 -0.47 -2.24
N ASN A 66 1.96 0.26 -2.77
CA ASN A 66 2.73 -0.09 -3.97
C ASN A 66 1.86 -0.44 -5.18
N GLY A 67 0.87 0.38 -5.49
CA GLY A 67 0.12 0.27 -6.73
C GLY A 67 1.03 0.40 -7.96
N ASN A 68 2.11 1.20 -7.87
CA ASN A 68 3.14 1.31 -8.91
C ASN A 68 3.73 -0.04 -9.31
N ALA A 69 3.79 -1.02 -8.40
CA ALA A 69 4.29 -2.37 -8.64
C ALA A 69 3.18 -3.40 -9.00
N SER A 70 1.93 -2.95 -9.18
CA SER A 70 0.78 -3.84 -9.38
C SER A 70 0.50 -4.22 -10.84
N ASP A 71 1.16 -3.58 -11.79
CA ASP A 71 0.89 -3.74 -13.24
C ASP A 71 -0.60 -3.59 -13.59
N GLY A 72 -1.23 -2.53 -13.04
CA GLY A 72 -2.63 -2.18 -13.27
C GLY A 72 -3.65 -2.82 -12.32
N ARG A 73 -3.25 -3.79 -11.50
CA ARG A 73 -4.19 -4.58 -10.70
C ARG A 73 -4.70 -3.89 -9.44
N MET A 74 -3.94 -2.96 -8.86
CA MET A 74 -4.34 -2.33 -7.59
C MET A 74 -5.67 -1.60 -7.69
N PHE A 75 -5.93 -0.95 -8.81
CA PHE A 75 -7.12 -0.14 -9.05
C PHE A 75 -7.87 -0.55 -10.32
N GLU A 76 -7.79 -1.83 -10.69
CA GLU A 76 -8.55 -2.34 -11.83
C GLU A 76 -10.06 -2.29 -11.56
N THR A 77 -10.83 -2.16 -12.64
CA THR A 77 -12.31 -2.09 -12.60
C THR A 77 -12.97 -3.45 -12.81
N VAL A 78 -12.22 -4.50 -12.55
CA VAL A 78 -12.69 -5.88 -12.53
C VAL A 78 -12.35 -6.53 -11.20
N LYS A 79 -13.19 -7.46 -10.77
CA LYS A 79 -12.97 -8.30 -9.59
C LYS A 79 -11.88 -9.31 -9.84
N PHE A 80 -11.42 -9.97 -8.80
CA PHE A 80 -10.39 -11.01 -8.90
C PHE A 80 -10.81 -12.18 -9.81
N ASP A 81 -12.10 -12.45 -9.91
CA ASP A 81 -12.69 -13.46 -10.82
C ASP A 81 -12.89 -12.96 -12.28
N GLY A 82 -12.47 -11.73 -12.59
CA GLY A 82 -12.55 -11.12 -13.91
C GLY A 82 -13.90 -10.46 -14.25
N LYS A 83 -14.89 -10.48 -13.36
CA LYS A 83 -16.17 -9.77 -13.56
C LYS A 83 -16.01 -8.28 -13.28
N PRO A 84 -16.80 -7.42 -13.93
CA PRO A 84 -16.83 -6.00 -13.60
C PRO A 84 -17.12 -5.76 -12.12
N ILE A 85 -16.49 -4.73 -11.53
CA ILE A 85 -16.85 -4.28 -10.19
C ILE A 85 -18.29 -3.74 -10.18
N ASP A 86 -18.95 -3.90 -9.06
CA ASP A 86 -20.34 -3.49 -8.85
C ASP A 86 -20.50 -2.69 -7.54
N ALA A 87 -21.69 -2.19 -7.29
CA ALA A 87 -21.97 -1.40 -6.11
C ALA A 87 -21.72 -2.16 -4.79
N ALA A 88 -21.83 -3.49 -4.77
CA ALA A 88 -21.54 -4.29 -3.58
C ALA A 88 -20.03 -4.35 -3.31
N TYR A 89 -19.25 -4.65 -4.34
CA TYR A 89 -17.79 -4.62 -4.30
C TYR A 89 -17.29 -3.24 -3.85
N ASN A 90 -17.79 -2.17 -4.46
CA ASN A 90 -17.36 -0.81 -4.17
C ASN A 90 -17.62 -0.41 -2.71
N ARG A 91 -18.79 -0.78 -2.15
CA ARG A 91 -19.10 -0.55 -0.74
C ARG A 91 -18.19 -1.34 0.19
N THR A 92 -17.96 -2.62 -0.11
CA THR A 92 -17.09 -3.49 0.71
C THR A 92 -15.67 -2.97 0.71
N ARG A 93 -15.13 -2.61 -0.45
CA ARG A 93 -13.79 -2.04 -0.56
C ARG A 93 -13.66 -0.73 0.22
N ALA A 94 -14.56 0.22 0.00
CA ALA A 94 -14.54 1.52 0.68
C ALA A 94 -14.66 1.42 2.22
N ALA A 95 -15.36 0.41 2.72
CA ALA A 95 -15.49 0.15 4.16
C ALA A 95 -14.22 -0.46 4.77
N ASN A 96 -13.50 -1.29 4.01
CA ASN A 96 -12.31 -1.98 4.46
C ASN A 96 -11.02 -1.19 4.22
N GLU A 97 -10.94 -0.41 3.13
CA GLU A 97 -9.77 0.32 2.68
C GLU A 97 -10.04 1.84 2.69
N PRO A 98 -10.12 2.51 3.86
CA PRO A 98 -10.34 3.96 3.91
C PRO A 98 -9.11 4.76 3.52
N LEU A 99 -7.92 4.19 3.61
CA LEU A 99 -6.63 4.81 3.34
C LEU A 99 -5.90 4.13 2.19
N TYR A 100 -4.98 4.88 1.60
CA TYR A 100 -4.00 4.38 0.65
C TYR A 100 -2.62 4.97 0.95
N GLU A 101 -1.57 4.15 0.92
CA GLU A 101 -0.18 4.59 1.05
C GLU A 101 0.31 5.07 -0.30
N ILE A 102 0.59 6.39 -0.39
CA ILE A 102 0.88 7.04 -1.67
C ILE A 102 2.36 6.96 -2.04
N THR A 103 3.23 6.83 -1.07
CA THR A 103 4.69 6.73 -1.25
C THR A 103 5.35 5.92 -0.16
N GLN A 104 6.44 5.27 -0.49
CA GLN A 104 7.32 4.53 0.40
C GLN A 104 8.68 4.33 -0.28
N ILE A 105 9.61 3.58 0.32
CA ILE A 105 10.96 3.39 -0.24
C ILE A 105 11.00 2.79 -1.65
N LYS A 106 9.97 2.06 -2.06
CA LYS A 106 9.78 1.57 -3.44
C LYS A 106 9.05 2.60 -4.32
N GLY A 107 9.25 3.89 -4.01
CA GLY A 107 8.80 5.02 -4.82
C GLY A 107 7.33 5.39 -4.66
N THR A 108 6.94 6.37 -5.47
CA THR A 108 5.59 6.94 -5.47
C THR A 108 4.58 6.05 -6.18
N SER A 109 3.37 6.01 -5.64
CA SER A 109 2.17 5.47 -6.28
C SER A 109 1.15 6.57 -6.61
N GLU A 110 1.54 7.85 -6.59
CA GLU A 110 0.65 8.98 -6.89
C GLU A 110 0.28 9.02 -8.37
N THR A 111 1.30 9.16 -9.23
CA THR A 111 1.15 9.20 -10.68
C THR A 111 2.43 8.75 -11.39
N HIS A 112 2.40 8.73 -12.72
CA HIS A 112 3.54 8.41 -13.57
C HIS A 112 3.60 9.42 -14.73
N PRO A 113 4.79 9.77 -15.29
CA PRO A 113 4.91 10.67 -16.43
C PRO A 113 4.04 10.28 -17.63
N ASP A 114 3.89 8.97 -17.90
CA ASP A 114 3.04 8.48 -19.00
C ASP A 114 1.54 8.80 -18.80
N LEU A 115 1.11 9.04 -17.54
CA LEU A 115 -0.27 9.35 -17.18
C LEU A 115 -0.50 10.84 -16.90
N SER A 116 0.56 11.56 -16.58
CA SER A 116 0.54 12.99 -16.25
C SER A 116 1.68 13.73 -16.98
N PRO A 117 1.68 13.77 -18.34
CA PRO A 117 2.83 14.26 -19.13
C PRO A 117 3.06 15.77 -18.99
N ASN A 118 2.09 16.52 -18.47
CA ASN A 118 2.19 17.97 -18.26
C ASN A 118 2.54 18.35 -16.81
N ASP A 119 2.79 17.36 -15.94
CA ASP A 119 3.19 17.56 -14.55
C ASP A 119 4.69 17.35 -14.43
N GLU A 120 5.43 18.45 -14.16
CA GLU A 120 6.90 18.42 -14.02
C GLU A 120 7.38 17.56 -12.85
N PHE A 121 6.52 17.29 -11.87
CA PHE A 121 6.82 16.45 -10.70
C PHE A 121 6.39 15.00 -10.85
N ALA A 122 5.70 14.62 -11.94
CA ALA A 122 5.23 13.25 -12.14
C ALA A 122 6.34 12.19 -12.15
N GLY A 123 7.60 12.60 -12.41
CA GLY A 123 8.77 11.74 -12.40
C GLY A 123 9.50 11.66 -11.05
N PHE A 124 8.98 12.30 -9.99
CA PHE A 124 9.62 12.31 -8.68
C PHE A 124 9.51 10.94 -8.00
N GLU A 125 10.62 10.45 -7.45
CA GLU A 125 10.72 9.16 -6.73
C GLU A 125 10.05 7.98 -7.44
N GLN A 126 10.26 7.85 -8.73
CA GLN A 126 9.77 6.69 -9.49
C GLN A 126 10.57 5.43 -9.17
N TRP A 127 9.87 4.36 -8.84
CA TRP A 127 10.41 3.00 -8.76
C TRP A 127 9.57 2.10 -9.68
N ASP A 128 10.14 1.71 -10.81
CA ASP A 128 9.41 1.19 -11.95
C ASP A 128 9.65 -0.31 -12.17
N TYR A 129 9.32 -1.10 -11.15
CA TYR A 129 9.46 -2.56 -11.17
C TYR A 129 8.19 -3.24 -10.66
N THR A 130 7.98 -4.50 -11.09
CA THR A 130 7.08 -5.42 -10.38
C THR A 130 7.87 -6.08 -9.23
N LEU A 131 7.17 -6.77 -8.32
CA LEU A 131 7.84 -7.53 -7.25
C LEU A 131 8.38 -8.88 -7.75
N SER A 132 8.99 -8.87 -8.92
CA SER A 132 9.58 -10.04 -9.57
C SER A 132 11.09 -10.06 -9.39
N ALA A 133 11.66 -11.22 -9.12
CA ALA A 133 13.11 -11.41 -9.16
C ALA A 133 13.71 -11.23 -10.56
N ASP A 134 12.87 -11.26 -11.61
CA ASP A 134 13.28 -11.14 -13.00
C ASP A 134 13.29 -9.68 -13.51
N TYR A 135 13.02 -8.70 -12.64
CA TYR A 135 13.08 -7.24 -12.93
C TYR A 135 12.15 -6.79 -14.05
N GLU A 136 10.99 -7.41 -14.12
CA GLU A 136 9.96 -6.97 -15.02
C GLU A 136 9.50 -5.56 -14.67
N ARG A 137 9.39 -4.71 -15.67
CA ARG A 137 8.74 -3.42 -15.54
C ARG A 137 7.23 -3.58 -15.73
N PRO A 138 6.40 -2.87 -14.94
CA PRO A 138 4.97 -2.84 -15.16
C PRO A 138 4.64 -2.38 -16.58
N ARG A 139 3.72 -3.07 -17.24
CA ARG A 139 3.27 -2.73 -18.61
C ARG A 139 2.06 -1.82 -18.59
N LEU A 140 1.21 -1.99 -17.56
CA LEU A 140 -0.03 -1.26 -17.40
C LEU A 140 0.15 -0.17 -16.34
N ARG A 141 0.21 1.09 -16.77
CA ARG A 141 0.24 2.24 -15.86
C ARG A 141 -1.15 2.54 -15.30
N ARG A 142 -2.15 2.49 -16.15
CA ARG A 142 -3.55 2.67 -15.74
C ARG A 142 -3.95 1.55 -14.77
N GLY A 143 -4.60 1.92 -13.66
CA GLY A 143 -4.92 0.98 -12.58
C GLY A 143 -3.78 0.75 -11.57
N SER A 144 -2.62 1.43 -11.76
CA SER A 144 -1.47 1.33 -10.85
C SER A 144 -1.30 2.55 -9.95
N PHE A 145 -1.89 3.70 -10.27
CA PHE A 145 -1.62 4.97 -9.62
C PHE A 145 -2.87 5.66 -9.08
N ALA A 146 -2.70 6.35 -7.95
CA ALA A 146 -3.79 6.92 -7.17
C ALA A 146 -4.58 8.00 -7.89
N ARG A 147 -3.95 8.89 -8.68
CA ARG A 147 -4.69 9.96 -9.40
C ARG A 147 -5.72 9.37 -10.36
N GLN A 148 -5.38 8.31 -11.11
CA GLN A 148 -6.32 7.64 -11.99
C GLN A 148 -7.40 6.87 -11.21
N ALA A 149 -7.02 6.29 -10.05
CA ALA A 149 -7.99 5.63 -9.18
C ALA A 149 -9.05 6.59 -8.64
N LEU A 150 -8.66 7.81 -8.24
CA LEU A 150 -9.59 8.85 -7.80
C LEU A 150 -10.57 9.23 -8.93
N LEU A 151 -10.09 9.41 -10.16
CA LEU A 151 -10.94 9.71 -11.32
C LEU A 151 -11.91 8.56 -11.62
N GLU A 152 -11.42 7.32 -11.55
CA GLU A 152 -12.27 6.13 -11.74
C GLU A 152 -13.31 6.03 -10.62
N GLY A 153 -12.93 6.31 -9.36
CA GLY A 153 -13.85 6.34 -8.23
C GLY A 153 -14.99 7.33 -8.42
N LEU A 154 -14.70 8.54 -8.92
CA LEU A 154 -15.72 9.54 -9.27
C LEU A 154 -16.61 9.06 -10.42
N SER A 155 -16.05 8.37 -11.41
CA SER A 155 -16.81 7.77 -12.51
C SER A 155 -17.80 6.72 -12.01
N GLN A 156 -17.36 5.81 -11.12
CA GLN A 156 -18.21 4.79 -10.50
C GLN A 156 -19.33 5.44 -9.66
N GLU A 157 -19.02 6.48 -8.90
CA GLU A 157 -20.00 7.22 -8.11
C GLU A 157 -21.05 7.90 -9.00
N SER A 158 -20.63 8.53 -10.07
CA SER A 158 -21.52 9.16 -11.08
C SER A 158 -22.43 8.14 -11.77
N ALA A 159 -21.96 6.91 -11.96
CA ALA A 159 -22.74 5.80 -12.50
C ALA A 159 -23.70 5.15 -11.46
N GLY A 160 -23.73 5.63 -10.21
CA GLY A 160 -24.58 5.10 -9.15
C GLY A 160 -24.03 3.85 -8.45
N ASN A 161 -22.80 3.45 -8.74
CA ASN A 161 -22.17 2.27 -8.16
C ASN A 161 -21.43 2.54 -6.83
N GLY A 162 -21.40 3.80 -6.36
CA GLY A 162 -20.56 4.22 -5.22
C GLY A 162 -19.08 4.33 -5.60
N ASN A 163 -18.26 4.89 -4.70
CA ASN A 163 -16.85 5.18 -4.96
C ASN A 163 -15.95 4.23 -4.15
N PRO A 164 -15.26 3.25 -4.78
CA PRO A 164 -14.38 2.33 -4.08
C PRO A 164 -13.01 2.93 -3.73
N PHE A 165 -12.67 4.10 -4.27
CA PHE A 165 -11.35 4.72 -4.21
C PHE A 165 -11.36 6.10 -3.51
N LYS A 166 -12.29 6.32 -2.60
CA LYS A 166 -12.37 7.55 -1.81
C LYS A 166 -11.41 7.46 -0.62
N TYR A 167 -10.13 7.64 -0.90
CA TYR A 167 -9.06 7.44 0.08
C TYR A 167 -8.70 8.70 0.86
N GLY A 168 -8.25 8.52 2.12
CA GLY A 168 -7.22 9.35 2.74
C GLY A 168 -5.85 8.81 2.35
N PHE A 169 -4.83 9.66 2.36
CA PHE A 169 -3.48 9.26 1.96
C PHE A 169 -2.52 9.28 3.14
N ILE A 170 -1.56 8.36 3.11
CA ILE A 170 -0.41 8.34 4.01
C ILE A 170 0.87 8.11 3.20
N GLY A 171 2.02 8.47 3.75
CA GLY A 171 3.32 7.98 3.33
C GLY A 171 3.85 7.01 4.38
N ASP A 172 4.80 6.16 4.01
CA ASP A 172 5.47 5.25 4.93
C ASP A 172 6.90 4.96 4.43
N THR A 173 7.65 4.20 5.20
CA THR A 173 9.00 3.75 4.82
C THR A 173 9.01 2.32 4.28
N ASP A 174 8.08 1.49 4.67
CA ASP A 174 8.08 0.04 4.39
C ASP A 174 9.38 -0.66 4.85
N THR A 175 10.04 -0.12 5.88
CA THR A 175 11.25 -0.74 6.42
C THR A 175 10.91 -1.99 7.24
N HIS A 176 11.76 -3.02 7.12
CA HIS A 176 11.59 -4.32 7.77
C HIS A 176 12.69 -4.58 8.81
N ASN A 177 13.28 -3.54 9.37
CA ASN A 177 14.40 -3.61 10.31
C ASN A 177 14.11 -2.96 11.67
N ALA A 178 12.85 -2.55 11.90
CA ALA A 178 12.40 -1.81 13.09
C ALA A 178 13.15 -0.48 13.36
N ALA A 179 13.86 0.04 12.36
CA ALA A 179 14.65 1.28 12.43
C ALA A 179 14.24 2.20 11.27
N ALA A 180 12.94 2.51 11.20
CA ALA A 180 12.40 3.38 10.15
C ALA A 180 13.10 4.73 10.17
N SER A 181 13.70 5.11 9.04
CA SER A 181 14.31 6.42 8.79
C SER A 181 13.76 6.94 7.47
N ASN A 182 13.19 8.14 7.53
CA ASN A 182 12.67 8.86 6.37
C ASN A 182 13.61 9.98 5.90
N GLU A 183 14.80 10.08 6.48
CA GLU A 183 15.79 11.10 6.14
C GLU A 183 16.80 10.54 5.16
N GLU A 184 16.91 11.12 3.97
CA GLU A 184 17.84 10.64 2.94
C GLU A 184 19.30 10.60 3.38
N TYR A 185 19.72 11.60 4.17
CA TYR A 185 21.10 11.64 4.70
C TYR A 185 21.37 10.59 5.79
N ASN A 186 20.33 9.95 6.31
CA ASN A 186 20.41 8.95 7.39
C ASN A 186 19.58 7.70 7.07
N TYR A 187 19.52 7.33 5.80
CA TYR A 187 18.77 6.17 5.34
C TYR A 187 19.43 4.86 5.81
N THR A 188 18.67 4.01 6.48
CA THR A 188 19.17 2.74 7.06
C THR A 188 18.95 1.51 6.19
N GLY A 189 18.30 1.64 5.03
CA GLY A 189 17.92 0.52 4.18
C GLY A 189 16.57 -0.12 4.57
N LYS A 190 16.08 -1.03 3.73
CA LYS A 190 14.81 -1.72 3.93
C LYS A 190 14.95 -2.89 4.92
N PHE A 191 15.97 -3.69 4.76
CA PHE A 191 16.23 -4.88 5.56
C PHE A 191 17.47 -4.72 6.43
N ALA A 192 17.58 -5.50 7.50
CA ALA A 192 18.72 -5.42 8.41
C ALA A 192 20.08 -5.65 7.72
N PHE A 193 20.14 -6.49 6.68
CA PHE A 193 21.35 -6.75 5.92
C PHE A 193 21.75 -5.58 5.00
N GLU A 194 20.87 -4.62 4.74
CA GLU A 194 21.13 -3.42 3.95
C GLU A 194 21.65 -2.26 4.81
N ASN A 195 21.72 -2.41 6.12
CA ASN A 195 22.24 -1.35 7.01
C ASN A 195 23.72 -1.08 6.76
N ASP A 196 24.45 -2.06 6.23
CA ASP A 196 25.81 -1.85 5.74
C ASP A 196 25.79 -1.16 4.36
N ALA A 197 26.46 0.00 4.26
CA ALA A 197 26.51 0.76 3.03
C ALA A 197 27.11 -0.01 1.83
N SER A 198 28.03 -0.96 2.10
CA SER A 198 28.60 -1.80 1.06
C SER A 198 27.57 -2.73 0.42
N HIS A 199 26.65 -3.27 1.22
CA HIS A 199 25.55 -4.11 0.73
C HIS A 199 24.55 -3.32 -0.09
N ARG A 200 24.24 -2.07 0.30
CA ARG A 200 23.35 -1.20 -0.49
C ARG A 200 23.93 -0.87 -1.86
N LEU A 201 25.25 -0.67 -1.95
CA LEU A 201 25.91 -0.32 -3.20
C LEU A 201 26.22 -1.52 -4.09
N LYS A 202 26.63 -2.62 -3.50
CA LYS A 202 27.16 -3.79 -4.22
C LYS A 202 26.28 -5.02 -4.16
N GLY A 203 25.28 -5.02 -3.27
CA GLY A 203 24.50 -6.21 -2.91
C GLY A 203 25.27 -7.18 -2.02
N MET A 204 24.60 -8.25 -1.62
CA MET A 204 25.23 -9.37 -0.93
C MET A 204 25.84 -10.34 -1.92
N GLU A 205 26.80 -11.13 -1.45
CA GLU A 205 27.38 -12.22 -2.24
C GLU A 205 26.28 -13.18 -2.74
N GLY A 206 26.27 -13.45 -4.03
CA GLY A 206 25.28 -14.32 -4.69
C GLY A 206 23.91 -13.66 -4.97
N GLN A 207 23.72 -12.38 -4.61
CA GLN A 207 22.49 -11.67 -4.94
C GLN A 207 22.44 -11.36 -6.44
N PRO A 208 21.32 -11.61 -7.14
CA PRO A 208 21.17 -11.28 -8.56
C PRO A 208 21.32 -9.78 -8.84
N ALA A 209 22.05 -9.44 -9.90
CA ALA A 209 22.40 -8.06 -10.26
C ALA A 209 21.20 -7.11 -10.34
N GLY A 210 20.07 -7.58 -10.79
CA GLY A 210 18.90 -6.75 -10.86
C GLY A 210 18.28 -6.47 -9.47
N GLN A 211 18.29 -7.42 -8.47
CA GLN A 211 17.85 -7.12 -7.10
C GLN A 211 18.71 -6.02 -6.48
N ILE A 212 20.00 -6.06 -6.76
CA ILE A 212 20.94 -5.00 -6.37
C ILE A 212 20.47 -3.67 -6.96
N ARG A 213 20.14 -3.66 -8.25
CA ARG A 213 19.68 -2.45 -8.92
C ARG A 213 18.36 -1.92 -8.34
N GLN A 214 17.40 -2.79 -8.03
CA GLN A 214 16.14 -2.37 -7.38
C GLN A 214 16.39 -1.69 -6.03
N VAL A 215 17.29 -2.25 -5.22
CA VAL A 215 17.67 -1.69 -3.92
C VAL A 215 18.39 -0.33 -4.07
N GLN A 216 19.23 -0.19 -5.09
CA GLN A 216 19.92 1.08 -5.39
C GLN A 216 18.97 2.21 -5.79
N GLU A 217 17.79 1.87 -6.28
CA GLU A 217 16.75 2.82 -6.69
C GLU A 217 15.70 3.07 -5.59
N PHE A 218 15.87 2.53 -4.37
CA PHE A 218 15.00 2.86 -3.24
C PHE A 218 15.21 4.30 -2.78
N SER A 219 14.12 4.96 -2.38
CA SER A 219 14.14 6.25 -1.69
C SER A 219 14.18 6.07 -0.17
N SER A 220 14.17 7.18 0.59
CA SER A 220 14.04 7.15 2.05
C SER A 220 12.61 6.81 2.51
N GLY A 221 11.65 6.86 1.62
CA GLY A 221 10.23 6.70 1.92
C GLY A 221 9.59 7.98 2.43
N GLY A 222 8.47 7.86 3.12
CA GLY A 222 7.68 8.99 3.58
C GLY A 222 7.16 8.82 5.01
N LEU A 223 6.31 9.74 5.43
CA LEU A 223 5.65 9.76 6.73
C LEU A 223 4.13 9.77 6.59
N ALA A 224 3.46 9.09 7.52
CA ALA A 224 2.03 9.22 7.74
C ALA A 224 1.75 10.36 8.72
N GLY A 225 1.08 11.41 8.26
CA GLY A 225 0.51 12.44 9.13
C GLY A 225 -0.95 12.10 9.45
N VAL A 226 -1.35 12.23 10.72
CA VAL A 226 -2.73 11.96 11.17
C VAL A 226 -3.22 13.11 12.03
N TRP A 227 -4.34 13.71 11.66
CA TRP A 227 -5.01 14.75 12.44
C TRP A 227 -5.88 14.13 13.52
N ALA A 228 -5.27 13.78 14.65
CA ALA A 228 -5.94 13.18 15.80
C ALA A 228 -6.04 14.18 16.95
N GLU A 229 -7.11 14.09 17.75
CA GLU A 229 -7.31 14.99 18.92
C GLU A 229 -6.32 14.68 20.03
N GLU A 230 -5.87 13.42 20.14
CA GLU A 230 -4.94 12.96 21.17
C GLU A 230 -3.94 11.95 20.57
N ASN A 231 -2.73 11.90 21.14
CA ASN A 231 -1.77 10.85 20.82
C ASN A 231 -2.11 9.56 21.59
N THR A 232 -3.30 9.03 21.31
CA THR A 232 -3.75 7.72 21.78
C THR A 232 -4.07 6.82 20.61
N ARG A 233 -3.93 5.50 20.79
CA ARG A 233 -4.22 4.50 19.74
C ARG A 233 -5.65 4.66 19.18
N GLY A 234 -6.62 4.85 20.08
CA GLY A 234 -8.02 5.03 19.69
C GLY A 234 -8.24 6.29 18.85
N SER A 235 -7.74 7.44 19.30
CA SER A 235 -7.91 8.72 18.58
C SER A 235 -7.22 8.72 17.23
N ILE A 236 -6.00 8.19 17.15
CA ILE A 236 -5.27 8.06 15.87
C ILE A 236 -6.02 7.13 14.91
N PHE A 237 -6.46 5.95 15.36
CA PHE A 237 -7.19 5.01 14.51
C PHE A 237 -8.51 5.63 14.00
N ASP A 238 -9.26 6.30 14.86
CA ASP A 238 -10.54 6.91 14.51
C ASP A 238 -10.36 8.04 13.48
N ALA A 239 -9.27 8.82 13.58
CA ALA A 239 -8.89 9.81 12.58
C ALA A 239 -8.48 9.15 11.23
N MET A 240 -7.70 8.07 11.27
CA MET A 240 -7.39 7.27 10.08
C MET A 240 -8.67 6.73 9.41
N GLN A 241 -9.62 6.22 10.19
CA GLN A 241 -10.91 5.75 9.67
C GLN A 241 -11.73 6.88 9.01
N ARG A 242 -11.64 8.11 9.53
CA ARG A 242 -12.27 9.31 8.93
C ARG A 242 -11.50 9.89 7.75
N ARG A 243 -10.31 9.33 7.42
CA ARG A 243 -9.42 9.80 6.35
C ARG A 243 -8.80 11.19 6.65
N GLU A 244 -8.64 11.53 7.91
CA GLU A 244 -8.01 12.75 8.38
C GLU A 244 -6.49 12.58 8.42
N THR A 245 -5.92 12.34 7.24
CA THR A 245 -4.51 11.96 7.08
C THR A 245 -3.87 12.71 5.92
N PHE A 246 -2.54 12.75 5.93
CA PHE A 246 -1.72 13.16 4.79
C PHE A 246 -0.43 12.33 4.76
N GLY A 247 0.18 12.24 3.58
CA GLY A 247 1.50 11.63 3.39
C GLY A 247 2.52 12.68 3.00
N THR A 248 3.77 12.45 3.39
CA THR A 248 4.94 13.16 2.85
C THR A 248 5.86 12.16 2.19
N SER A 249 6.69 12.62 1.29
CA SER A 249 7.88 11.92 0.80
C SER A 249 9.11 12.45 1.50
#